data_ac5a38dd2eb0607f120c8a54bbdfb995
#
_entry.id   ac5a38dd2eb0607f120c8a54bbdfb995
#
_cell.length_a   1.000
_cell.length_b   1.000
_cell.length_c   1.000
_cell.angle_alpha   90.00
_cell.angle_beta   90.00
_cell.angle_gamma   90.00
#
_symmetry.space_group_name_H-M   'P 1'
#
loop_
_entity.id
_entity.type
_entity.pdbx_description
1 polymer ?
#
loop_
_entity_poly.entity_id
_entity_poly.type
_entity_poly.pdbx_seq_one_letter_code
_entity_poly.pdbx_strand_id
1 'polypeptide(L)'
;MNAFIEVKQHHFVSGITDDYMRAMLQTTRRYTLVLLHRTSKRDEPGADKVVWEHGRRNFELRREGLLSIVGPVVRDGTDVTGVCIFSAGLRRTRRVMDEDPAVRAGIFTYEAHLIEGFPGDALPR
;
A
#
# COMPACT_ATOMS: atom_id res chain seq x y z
N MET A 1 14.86 2.22 -13.26
CA MET A 1 13.69 3.02 -13.43
C MET A 1 14.08 4.41 -13.88
N ASN A 2 13.88 4.71 -15.12
CA ASN A 2 14.48 5.90 -15.71
C ASN A 2 13.51 6.79 -16.46
N ALA A 3 12.22 6.51 -16.31
CA ALA A 3 11.21 7.30 -17.01
C ALA A 3 11.29 8.78 -16.65
N PHE A 4 11.56 9.08 -15.38
CA PHE A 4 11.67 10.47 -14.94
C PHE A 4 12.88 11.17 -15.52
N ILE A 5 13.97 10.45 -15.71
CA ILE A 5 15.17 11.00 -16.30
C ILE A 5 14.91 11.35 -17.76
N GLU A 6 14.27 10.47 -18.48
CA GLU A 6 13.94 10.70 -19.88
C GLU A 6 13.05 11.92 -20.04
N VAL A 7 12.03 12.06 -19.21
CA VAL A 7 11.14 13.21 -19.23
C VAL A 7 11.91 14.51 -19.03
N LYS A 8 12.87 14.52 -18.11
CA LYS A 8 13.68 15.71 -17.85
C LYS A 8 14.54 16.09 -19.02
N GLN A 9 14.96 15.14 -19.84
CA GLN A 9 15.83 15.39 -20.97
C GLN A 9 15.11 15.87 -22.20
N HIS A 10 13.80 15.81 -22.21
CA HIS A 10 13.01 16.23 -23.35
C HIS A 10 12.42 17.62 -23.13
N HIS A 11 12.28 18.35 -24.21
CA HIS A 11 11.42 19.52 -24.21
C HIS A 11 9.98 19.03 -24.13
N PHE A 12 9.51 18.95 -22.94
CA PHE A 12 8.23 18.33 -22.69
C PHE A 12 7.10 19.33 -22.97
N VAL A 13 6.38 19.10 -24.06
CA VAL A 13 5.17 19.85 -24.36
C VAL A 13 4.00 19.01 -23.90
N SER A 14 3.33 19.46 -22.88
CA SER A 14 2.22 18.74 -22.29
C SER A 14 0.91 19.40 -22.62
N GLY A 15 -0.14 18.60 -22.83
CA GLY A 15 -1.51 19.08 -22.85
C GLY A 15 -2.08 19.37 -21.47
N ILE A 16 -1.31 19.10 -20.42
CA ILE A 16 -1.75 19.33 -19.04
C ILE A 16 -1.51 20.79 -18.70
N THR A 17 -2.58 21.51 -18.41
CA THR A 17 -2.51 22.92 -18.03
C THR A 17 -2.39 23.09 -16.52
N ASP A 18 -1.98 24.28 -16.08
CA ASP A 18 -1.95 24.61 -14.67
C ASP A 18 -3.35 24.53 -14.04
N ASP A 19 -4.37 24.96 -14.80
CA ASP A 19 -5.74 24.88 -14.29
C ASP A 19 -6.18 23.44 -14.09
N TYR A 20 -5.83 22.55 -15.02
CA TYR A 20 -6.11 21.13 -14.85
C TYR A 20 -5.41 20.58 -13.60
N MET A 21 -4.15 20.94 -13.40
CA MET A 21 -3.39 20.53 -12.22
C MET A 21 -4.09 20.96 -10.94
N ARG A 22 -4.48 22.23 -10.87
CA ARG A 22 -5.17 22.74 -9.68
C ARG A 22 -6.48 22.02 -9.43
N ALA A 23 -7.26 21.80 -10.47
CA ALA A 23 -8.53 21.10 -10.37
C ALA A 23 -8.34 19.67 -9.86
N MET A 24 -7.38 18.96 -10.43
CA MET A 24 -7.11 17.58 -10.01
C MET A 24 -6.63 17.49 -8.57
N LEU A 25 -5.75 18.39 -8.16
CA LEU A 25 -5.25 18.38 -6.78
C LEU A 25 -6.36 18.61 -5.74
N GLN A 26 -7.45 19.25 -6.15
CA GLN A 26 -8.59 19.45 -5.25
C GLN A 26 -9.49 18.22 -5.15
N THR A 27 -9.32 17.24 -6.02
CA THR A 27 -10.13 16.01 -5.96
C THR A 27 -9.57 14.96 -5.01
N THR A 28 -8.39 15.19 -4.47
CA THR A 28 -7.74 14.19 -3.61
C THR A 28 -8.54 13.88 -2.36
N ARG A 29 -8.37 12.66 -1.88
CA ARG A 29 -8.90 12.18 -0.60
C ARG A 29 -7.75 11.58 0.19
N ARG A 30 -7.94 11.46 1.48
CA ARG A 30 -6.93 10.85 2.34
C ARG A 30 -7.15 9.36 2.44
N TYR A 31 -6.04 8.64 2.27
CA TYR A 31 -5.95 7.20 2.42
C TYR A 31 -4.79 6.91 3.34
N THR A 32 -4.62 5.67 3.75
CA THR A 32 -3.46 5.27 4.54
C THR A 32 -2.66 4.25 3.77
N LEU A 33 -1.40 4.57 3.53
CA LEU A 33 -0.42 3.64 2.96
C LEU A 33 0.19 2.85 4.11
N VAL A 34 0.23 1.53 3.94
CA VAL A 34 0.90 0.65 4.90
C VAL A 34 1.97 -0.13 4.16
N LEU A 35 3.18 -0.12 4.72
CA LEU A 35 4.26 -0.98 4.27
C LEU A 35 4.49 -2.02 5.35
N LEU A 36 4.47 -3.30 4.96
CA LEU A 36 4.79 -4.40 5.87
C LEU A 36 6.26 -4.76 5.76
N HIS A 37 6.85 -5.01 6.91
CA HIS A 37 8.23 -5.45 7.04
C HIS A 37 8.25 -6.83 7.65
N ARG A 38 9.03 -7.73 7.07
CA ARG A 38 9.19 -9.06 7.65
C ARG A 38 10.20 -9.03 8.78
N THR A 39 9.97 -9.86 9.78
CA THR A 39 10.92 -10.08 10.87
C THR A 39 11.58 -11.45 10.69
N SER A 40 12.54 -11.76 11.55
CA SER A 40 13.17 -13.09 11.55
C SER A 40 12.16 -14.21 11.83
N LYS A 41 11.05 -13.90 12.46
CA LYS A 41 10.00 -14.88 12.73
C LYS A 41 9.32 -15.38 11.46
N ARG A 42 9.46 -14.69 10.35
CA ARG A 42 8.88 -15.13 9.07
C ARG A 42 9.40 -16.51 8.66
N ASP A 43 10.63 -16.83 9.04
CA ASP A 43 11.28 -18.09 8.66
C ASP A 43 11.11 -19.20 9.71
N GLU A 44 10.41 -18.94 10.81
CA GLU A 44 10.19 -19.92 11.85
C GLU A 44 9.13 -20.95 11.43
N PRO A 45 9.18 -22.15 11.99
CA PRO A 45 8.15 -23.15 11.73
C PRO A 45 6.76 -22.63 12.09
N GLY A 46 5.80 -22.88 11.22
CA GLY A 46 4.42 -22.44 11.43
C GLY A 46 4.12 -21.06 10.90
N ALA A 47 5.13 -20.27 10.51
CA ALA A 47 4.90 -18.92 9.99
C ALA A 47 4.05 -18.94 8.71
N ASP A 48 4.29 -19.90 7.82
CA ASP A 48 3.56 -19.98 6.55
C ASP A 48 2.05 -20.08 6.77
N LYS A 49 1.63 -20.83 7.78
CA LYS A 49 0.21 -20.97 8.12
C LYS A 49 -0.40 -19.65 8.54
N VAL A 50 0.31 -18.91 9.37
CA VAL A 50 -0.16 -17.62 9.87
C VAL A 50 -0.22 -16.61 8.72
N VAL A 51 0.79 -16.60 7.86
CA VAL A 51 0.82 -15.72 6.69
C VAL A 51 -0.30 -16.06 5.72
N TRP A 52 -0.66 -17.32 5.60
CA TRP A 52 -1.79 -17.72 4.77
C TRP A 52 -3.09 -17.10 5.29
N GLU A 53 -3.31 -17.14 6.60
CA GLU A 53 -4.50 -16.54 7.20
C GLU A 53 -4.45 -15.01 7.15
N HIS A 54 -3.29 -14.42 7.26
CA HIS A 54 -3.08 -13.00 7.00
C HIS A 54 -3.56 -12.65 5.58
N GLY A 55 -3.17 -13.44 4.59
CA GLY A 55 -3.62 -13.23 3.21
C GLY A 55 -5.12 -13.37 3.04
N ARG A 56 -5.72 -14.37 3.70
CA ARG A 56 -7.17 -14.57 3.66
C ARG A 56 -7.89 -13.35 4.21
N ARG A 57 -7.42 -12.82 5.33
CA ARG A 57 -8.00 -11.64 5.94
C ARG A 57 -7.88 -10.42 5.03
N ASN A 58 -6.75 -10.27 4.34
CA ASN A 58 -6.57 -9.17 3.38
C ASN A 58 -7.64 -9.23 2.29
N PHE A 59 -7.95 -10.40 1.76
CA PHE A 59 -8.99 -10.53 0.75
C PHE A 59 -10.37 -10.22 1.31
N GLU A 60 -10.62 -10.54 2.58
CA GLU A 60 -11.88 -10.15 3.22
C GLU A 60 -11.99 -8.64 3.33
N LEU A 61 -10.93 -7.97 3.78
CA LEU A 61 -10.89 -6.51 3.90
C LEU A 61 -11.03 -5.84 2.52
N ARG A 62 -10.46 -6.45 1.50
CA ARG A 62 -10.58 -5.97 0.13
C ARG A 62 -12.03 -6.09 -0.35
N ARG A 63 -12.67 -7.21 -0.08
CA ARG A 63 -14.06 -7.42 -0.47
C ARG A 63 -15.01 -6.44 0.23
N GLU A 64 -14.67 -6.04 1.46
CA GLU A 64 -15.45 -5.05 2.20
C GLU A 64 -15.22 -3.61 1.72
N GLY A 65 -14.24 -3.40 0.84
CA GLY A 65 -13.91 -2.07 0.34
C GLY A 65 -13.00 -1.26 1.24
N LEU A 66 -12.55 -1.82 2.36
CA LEU A 66 -11.66 -1.12 3.26
C LEU A 66 -10.22 -1.12 2.75
N LEU A 67 -9.79 -2.23 2.18
CA LEU A 67 -8.45 -2.40 1.62
C LEU A 67 -8.55 -2.27 0.11
N SER A 68 -8.08 -1.13 -0.41
CA SER A 68 -8.25 -0.80 -1.83
C SER A 68 -7.21 -1.45 -2.71
N ILE A 69 -5.96 -1.46 -2.26
CA ILE A 69 -4.84 -2.06 -2.97
C ILE A 69 -4.05 -2.86 -1.96
N VAL A 70 -3.71 -4.08 -2.33
CA VAL A 70 -2.89 -4.96 -1.49
C VAL A 70 -2.09 -5.89 -2.40
N GLY A 71 -0.85 -6.13 -2.03
CA GLY A 71 -0.03 -7.09 -2.74
C GLY A 71 1.29 -7.34 -2.04
N PRO A 72 1.91 -8.49 -2.34
CA PRO A 72 3.24 -8.74 -1.86
C PRO A 72 4.26 -7.90 -2.62
N VAL A 73 5.32 -7.51 -1.94
CA VAL A 73 6.47 -6.90 -2.60
C VAL A 73 7.37 -8.03 -3.06
N VAL A 74 7.77 -7.99 -4.32
CA VAL A 74 8.69 -8.98 -4.87
C VAL A 74 10.03 -8.83 -4.12
N ARG A 75 10.62 -9.96 -3.72
CA ARG A 75 11.84 -9.94 -2.93
C ARG A 75 12.94 -9.16 -3.64
N ASP A 76 13.47 -8.16 -2.94
CA ASP A 76 14.44 -7.22 -3.50
C ASP A 76 15.65 -7.02 -2.59
N GLY A 77 15.82 -7.88 -1.59
CA GLY A 77 16.90 -7.79 -0.63
C GLY A 77 16.61 -6.90 0.57
N THR A 78 15.42 -6.28 0.60
CA THR A 78 14.98 -5.50 1.77
C THR A 78 14.02 -6.35 2.60
N ASP A 79 13.62 -5.82 3.77
CA ASP A 79 12.62 -6.48 4.60
C ASP A 79 11.19 -6.07 4.26
N VAL A 80 11.01 -5.19 3.28
CA VAL A 80 9.66 -4.79 2.83
C VAL A 80 9.03 -5.98 2.11
N THR A 81 7.87 -6.40 2.60
CA THR A 81 7.24 -7.63 2.15
C THR A 81 5.82 -7.44 1.65
N GLY A 82 5.21 -6.30 1.92
CA GLY A 82 3.85 -6.05 1.46
C GLY A 82 3.53 -4.57 1.39
N VAL A 83 2.55 -4.24 0.55
CA VAL A 83 2.04 -2.89 0.41
C VAL A 83 0.53 -2.91 0.47
N CYS A 84 -0.05 -1.95 1.20
CA CYS A 84 -1.49 -1.80 1.32
C CYS A 84 -1.88 -0.34 1.19
N ILE A 85 -3.05 -0.09 0.61
CA ILE A 85 -3.67 1.22 0.68
C ILE A 85 -5.07 1.02 1.22
N PHE A 86 -5.33 1.65 2.37
CA PHE A 86 -6.61 1.56 3.06
C PHE A 86 -7.46 2.80 2.80
N SER A 87 -8.76 2.59 2.58
CA SER A 87 -9.76 3.66 2.49
C SER A 87 -10.20 4.03 3.91
N ALA A 88 -9.25 4.43 4.73
CA ALA A 88 -9.47 4.79 6.12
C ALA A 88 -8.33 5.67 6.60
N GLY A 89 -8.57 6.41 7.68
CA GLY A 89 -7.53 7.20 8.33
C GLY A 89 -6.57 6.36 9.16
N LEU A 90 -5.55 7.02 9.71
CA LEU A 90 -4.49 6.33 10.45
C LEU A 90 -5.01 5.51 11.63
N ARG A 91 -5.90 6.08 12.43
CA ARG A 91 -6.36 5.41 13.64
C ARG A 91 -7.06 4.10 13.32
N ARG A 92 -7.98 4.13 12.38
CA ARG A 92 -8.72 2.93 11.99
C ARG A 92 -7.79 1.91 11.34
N THR A 93 -6.91 2.37 10.46
CA THR A 93 -5.95 1.49 9.80
C THR A 93 -5.04 0.80 10.79
N ARG A 94 -4.51 1.53 11.78
CA ARG A 94 -3.67 0.92 12.81
C ARG A 94 -4.43 -0.12 13.61
N ARG A 95 -5.68 0.16 13.94
CA ARG A 95 -6.52 -0.83 14.66
C ARG A 95 -6.69 -2.09 13.85
N VAL A 96 -6.96 -1.94 12.55
CA VAL A 96 -7.13 -3.09 11.65
C VAL A 96 -5.83 -3.88 11.53
N MET A 97 -4.70 -3.19 11.39
CA MET A 97 -3.39 -3.84 11.27
C MET A 97 -2.97 -4.53 12.56
N ASP A 98 -3.24 -3.91 13.70
CA ASP A 98 -2.86 -4.50 14.99
C ASP A 98 -3.63 -5.79 15.29
N GLU A 99 -4.75 -6.02 14.63
CA GLU A 99 -5.53 -7.24 14.77
C GLU A 99 -5.14 -8.31 13.75
N ASP A 100 -4.24 -7.99 12.83
CA ASP A 100 -3.80 -8.95 11.84
C ASP A 100 -3.05 -10.11 12.49
N PRO A 101 -3.32 -11.37 12.11
CA PRO A 101 -2.69 -12.51 12.76
C PRO A 101 -1.17 -12.54 12.62
N ALA A 102 -0.63 -12.11 11.49
CA ALA A 102 0.82 -12.12 11.30
C ALA A 102 1.50 -10.98 12.06
N VAL A 103 0.82 -9.84 12.20
CA VAL A 103 1.31 -8.74 13.01
C VAL A 103 1.28 -9.14 14.49
N ARG A 104 0.18 -9.75 14.94
CA ARG A 104 0.06 -10.20 16.33
C ARG A 104 1.08 -11.27 16.68
N ALA A 105 1.43 -12.11 15.73
CA ALA A 105 2.46 -13.14 15.93
C ALA A 105 3.88 -12.60 15.85
N GLY A 106 4.06 -11.32 15.50
CA GLY A 106 5.38 -10.74 15.37
C GLY A 106 6.11 -11.12 14.09
N ILE A 107 5.41 -11.76 13.14
CA ILE A 107 5.99 -12.15 11.85
C ILE A 107 6.20 -10.93 10.98
N PHE A 108 5.26 -9.98 11.04
CA PHE A 108 5.36 -8.71 10.35
C PHE A 108 5.27 -7.55 11.34
N THR A 109 6.00 -6.50 11.05
CA THR A 109 5.75 -5.16 11.58
C THR A 109 5.26 -4.30 10.43
N TYR A 110 4.81 -3.09 10.73
CA TYR A 110 4.32 -2.23 9.66
C TYR A 110 4.58 -0.77 9.99
N GLU A 111 4.61 0.04 8.96
CA GLU A 111 4.56 1.49 9.07
C GLU A 111 3.32 1.97 8.33
N ALA A 112 2.73 3.04 8.82
CA ALA A 112 1.50 3.59 8.24
C ALA A 112 1.66 5.09 8.05
N HIS A 113 1.26 5.57 6.87
CA HIS A 113 1.40 6.96 6.48
C HIS A 113 0.11 7.45 5.84
N LEU A 114 -0.34 8.63 6.23
CA LEU A 114 -1.42 9.28 5.50
C LEU A 114 -0.89 9.75 4.16
N ILE A 115 -1.66 9.48 3.12
CA ILE A 115 -1.38 9.95 1.78
C ILE A 115 -2.60 10.65 1.22
N GLU A 116 -2.39 11.44 0.19
CA GLU A 116 -3.47 11.97 -0.63
C GLU A 116 -3.44 11.22 -1.95
N GLY A 117 -4.57 10.69 -2.34
CA GLY A 117 -4.71 9.94 -3.56
C GLY A 117 -5.89 10.45 -4.37
N PHE A 118 -5.96 10.02 -5.61
CA PHE A 118 -7.02 10.43 -6.53
C PHE A 118 -8.08 9.33 -6.57
N PRO A 119 -9.30 9.62 -6.08
CA PRO A 119 -10.37 8.61 -6.10
C PRO A 119 -10.59 8.07 -7.51
N GLY A 120 -10.72 6.76 -7.60
CA GLY A 120 -10.90 6.08 -8.87
C GLY A 120 -9.63 5.54 -9.48
N ASP A 121 -8.45 5.92 -8.96
CA ASP A 121 -7.20 5.30 -9.40
C ASP A 121 -7.24 3.81 -9.07
N ALA A 122 -6.74 3.02 -9.99
CA ALA A 122 -6.73 1.56 -9.87
C ALA A 122 -5.61 1.00 -10.72
N LEU A 123 -5.25 -0.24 -10.45
CA LEU A 123 -4.28 -0.93 -11.26
C LEU A 123 -4.91 -1.26 -12.61
N PRO A 124 -4.25 -0.96 -13.72
CA PRO A 124 -4.78 -1.32 -15.04
C PRO A 124 -4.77 -2.82 -15.22
N ARG A 125 -5.67 -3.32 -16.07
CA ARG A 125 -5.77 -4.75 -16.40
C ARG A 125 -4.74 -5.15 -17.44
#